data_601d9d388aa1def31d95b88525590a50
#
_entry.id   601d9d388aa1def31d95b88525590a50
#
_cell.length_a   1.000
_cell.length_b   1.000
_cell.length_c   1.000
_cell.angle_alpha   90.00
_cell.angle_beta   90.00
_cell.angle_gamma   90.00
#
_symmetry.space_group_name_H-M   'P 1'
#
loop_
_entity.id
_entity.type
_entity.pdbx_description
1 polymer ?
#
loop_
_entity_poly.entity_id
_entity_poly.type
_entity_poly.pdbx_seq_one_letter_code
_entity_poly.pdbx_strand_id
1 'polypeptide(L)'
;MSVTLHTDVGDIKIELFCEQCPKATENFLALCASDFYNGCLFHRNIKGFIVQTGDPTGTGKGGTSIWGRKFEDEFKEELKHNARGIVSMANNGPNTNGSQFFFTYGEQPHLDLKYTIFGRVIDGFEALDDLEKMAVNPKTFRPVTEAKITSVTIHANPLAG
;
A
#
# COMPACT_ATOMS: atom_id res chain seq x y z
N MET A 1 2.41 -14.77 5.77
CA MET A 1 3.45 -13.94 5.14
C MET A 1 3.27 -12.49 5.51
N SER A 2 4.32 -11.81 5.91
CA SER A 2 4.27 -10.41 6.28
C SER A 2 5.53 -9.67 5.81
N VAL A 3 5.42 -8.33 5.75
CA VAL A 3 6.54 -7.46 5.46
C VAL A 3 6.53 -6.30 6.45
N THR A 4 7.69 -5.69 6.69
CA THR A 4 7.79 -4.43 7.42
C THR A 4 8.32 -3.36 6.48
N LEU A 5 7.55 -2.31 6.28
CA LEU A 5 8.02 -1.12 5.58
C LEU A 5 8.72 -0.24 6.61
N HIS A 6 10.01 0.01 6.38
CA HIS A 6 10.76 0.98 7.18
C HIS A 6 10.57 2.35 6.54
N THR A 7 10.03 3.29 7.28
CA THR A 7 9.71 4.62 6.77
C THR A 7 10.35 5.73 7.61
N ASP A 8 10.34 6.94 7.09
CA ASP A 8 10.84 8.12 7.82
C ASP A 8 10.06 8.41 9.10
N VAL A 9 8.83 7.87 9.22
CA VAL A 9 7.98 8.10 10.40
C VAL A 9 7.80 6.86 11.27
N GLY A 10 8.51 5.79 10.97
CA GLY A 10 8.47 4.54 11.73
C GLY A 10 8.13 3.34 10.88
N ASP A 11 8.12 2.18 11.51
CA ASP A 11 7.88 0.90 10.83
C ASP A 11 6.39 0.60 10.73
N ILE A 12 5.99 0.06 9.58
CA ILE A 12 4.61 -0.39 9.34
C ILE A 12 4.69 -1.86 8.91
N LYS A 13 4.12 -2.74 9.73
CA LYS A 13 4.10 -4.18 9.44
C LYS A 13 2.77 -4.58 8.81
N ILE A 14 2.84 -5.28 7.69
CA ILE A 14 1.68 -5.65 6.88
C ILE A 14 1.60 -7.17 6.80
N GLU A 15 0.44 -7.74 7.13
CA GLU A 15 0.09 -9.13 6.83
C GLU A 15 -0.46 -9.17 5.41
N LEU A 16 0.04 -10.12 4.60
CA LEU A 16 -0.36 -10.27 3.21
C LEU A 16 -1.35 -11.42 3.04
N PHE A 17 -2.40 -11.19 2.26
CA PHE A 17 -3.46 -12.17 2.00
C PHE A 17 -3.10 -13.03 0.78
N CYS A 18 -2.06 -13.87 0.93
CA CYS A 18 -1.50 -14.64 -0.18
C CYS A 18 -2.47 -15.65 -0.79
N GLU A 19 -3.37 -16.22 0.02
CA GLU A 19 -4.35 -17.19 -0.47
C GLU A 19 -5.48 -16.53 -1.25
N GLN A 20 -5.98 -15.39 -0.72
CA GLN A 20 -7.11 -14.69 -1.34
C GLN A 20 -6.69 -13.90 -2.58
N CYS A 21 -5.50 -13.31 -2.55
CA CYS A 21 -5.00 -12.44 -3.63
C CYS A 21 -3.60 -12.86 -4.06
N PRO A 22 -3.47 -14.06 -4.66
CA PRO A 22 -2.14 -14.61 -4.98
C PRO A 22 -1.33 -13.74 -5.93
N LYS A 23 -1.98 -13.12 -6.89
CA LYS A 23 -1.29 -12.31 -7.91
C LYS A 23 -0.83 -10.98 -7.35
N ALA A 24 -1.71 -10.28 -6.62
CA ALA A 24 -1.37 -8.99 -6.01
C ALA A 24 -0.26 -9.16 -4.97
N THR A 25 -0.29 -10.22 -4.16
CA THR A 25 0.73 -10.48 -3.15
C THR A 25 2.05 -10.92 -3.77
N GLU A 26 2.01 -11.73 -4.83
CA GLU A 26 3.22 -12.09 -5.58
C GLU A 26 3.91 -10.85 -6.15
N ASN A 27 3.13 -9.98 -6.80
CA ASN A 27 3.62 -8.71 -7.32
C ASN A 27 4.28 -7.87 -6.22
N PHE A 28 3.56 -7.66 -5.13
CA PHE A 28 4.04 -6.85 -4.01
C PHE A 28 5.32 -7.41 -3.41
N LEU A 29 5.37 -8.71 -3.13
CA LEU A 29 6.56 -9.37 -2.58
C LEU A 29 7.76 -9.27 -3.53
N ALA A 30 7.54 -9.48 -4.83
CA ALA A 30 8.61 -9.39 -5.82
C ALA A 30 9.15 -7.96 -5.92
N LEU A 31 8.27 -6.96 -5.88
CA LEU A 31 8.68 -5.55 -5.87
C LEU A 31 9.45 -5.21 -4.59
N CYS A 32 9.01 -5.72 -3.44
CA CYS A 32 9.75 -5.56 -2.18
C CYS A 32 11.14 -6.19 -2.27
N ALA A 33 11.23 -7.42 -2.77
CA ALA A 33 12.49 -8.16 -2.88
C ALA A 33 13.48 -7.50 -3.84
N SER A 34 13.00 -6.77 -4.83
CA SER A 34 13.84 -6.07 -5.81
C SER A 34 14.20 -4.64 -5.41
N ASP A 35 13.88 -4.25 -4.17
CA ASP A 35 14.10 -2.89 -3.64
C ASP A 35 13.35 -1.79 -4.41
N PHE A 36 12.31 -2.18 -5.15
CA PHE A 36 11.53 -1.26 -5.99
C PHE A 36 10.91 -0.12 -5.19
N TYR A 37 10.45 -0.42 -3.96
CA TYR A 37 9.77 0.57 -3.13
C TYR A 37 10.71 1.47 -2.34
N ASN A 38 12.01 1.19 -2.34
CA ASN A 38 12.97 2.01 -1.61
C ASN A 38 13.00 3.43 -2.17
N GLY A 39 12.80 4.41 -1.31
CA GLY A 39 12.75 5.82 -1.71
C GLY A 39 11.40 6.31 -2.22
N CYS A 40 10.38 5.46 -2.31
CA CYS A 40 9.04 5.90 -2.71
C CYS A 40 8.43 6.86 -1.70
N LEU A 41 7.90 7.96 -2.20
CA LEU A 41 7.20 8.96 -1.39
C LEU A 41 5.79 8.50 -1.06
N PHE A 42 5.30 8.91 0.11
CA PHE A 42 3.86 8.91 0.39
C PHE A 42 3.30 10.17 -0.29
N HIS A 43 3.00 10.05 -1.57
CA HIS A 43 2.74 11.22 -2.43
C HIS A 43 1.32 11.77 -2.37
N ARG A 44 0.38 11.01 -1.79
CA ARG A 44 -1.02 11.44 -1.65
C ARG A 44 -1.50 11.05 -0.26
N ASN A 45 -1.93 12.04 0.53
CA ASN A 45 -2.26 11.84 1.93
C ASN A 45 -3.50 12.64 2.28
N ILE A 46 -4.63 11.94 2.43
CA ILE A 46 -5.93 12.57 2.66
C ILE A 46 -6.44 12.12 4.02
N LYS A 47 -6.42 13.04 4.97
CA LYS A 47 -6.87 12.80 6.34
C LYS A 47 -8.29 12.22 6.36
N GLY A 48 -8.49 11.17 7.16
CA GLY A 48 -9.78 10.49 7.26
C GLY A 48 -10.09 9.56 6.10
N PHE A 49 -9.25 9.50 5.08
CA PHE A 49 -9.47 8.69 3.89
C PHE A 49 -8.35 7.68 3.69
N ILE A 50 -7.28 8.04 2.97
CA ILE A 50 -6.18 7.12 2.63
C ILE A 50 -4.84 7.85 2.61
N VAL A 51 -3.75 7.07 2.66
CA VAL A 51 -2.41 7.52 2.28
C VAL A 51 -1.88 6.57 1.21
N GLN A 52 -1.36 7.13 0.11
CA GLN A 52 -0.96 6.38 -1.08
C GLN A 52 0.54 6.54 -1.36
N THR A 53 1.17 5.45 -1.80
CA THR A 53 2.59 5.37 -2.07
C THR A 53 2.86 4.35 -3.18
N GLY A 54 4.12 4.03 -3.42
CA GLY A 54 4.50 2.94 -4.34
C GLY A 54 4.83 3.39 -5.75
N ASP A 55 4.94 4.69 -5.99
CA ASP A 55 5.39 5.24 -7.27
C ASP A 55 6.85 5.70 -7.14
N PRO A 56 7.81 5.01 -7.77
CA PRO A 56 9.22 5.40 -7.65
C PRO A 56 9.51 6.79 -8.22
N THR A 57 8.67 7.31 -9.12
CA THR A 57 8.83 8.66 -9.65
C THR A 57 8.29 9.73 -8.69
N GLY A 58 7.45 9.34 -7.73
CA GLY A 58 6.85 10.26 -6.76
C GLY A 58 5.79 11.20 -7.34
N THR A 59 5.43 11.04 -8.60
CA THR A 59 4.47 11.93 -9.29
C THR A 59 3.01 11.50 -9.12
N GLY A 60 2.78 10.25 -8.77
CA GLY A 60 1.46 9.64 -8.76
C GLY A 60 1.06 9.01 -10.09
N LYS A 61 1.91 9.14 -11.12
CA LYS A 61 1.64 8.65 -12.48
C LYS A 61 2.56 7.50 -12.89
N GLY A 62 3.56 7.19 -12.09
CA GLY A 62 4.55 6.16 -12.40
C GLY A 62 4.28 4.84 -11.72
N GLY A 63 5.23 3.94 -11.91
CA GLY A 63 5.17 2.60 -11.34
C GLY A 63 4.62 1.58 -12.32
N THR A 64 5.00 0.32 -12.12
CA THR A 64 4.53 -0.80 -12.93
C THR A 64 4.59 -2.06 -12.08
N SER A 65 3.88 -3.10 -12.50
CA SER A 65 3.96 -4.40 -11.84
C SER A 65 5.31 -5.07 -12.11
N ILE A 66 5.58 -6.13 -11.36
CA ILE A 66 6.79 -6.95 -11.54
C ILE A 66 6.86 -7.57 -12.95
N TRP A 67 5.70 -7.74 -13.59
CA TRP A 67 5.61 -8.29 -14.95
C TRP A 67 5.76 -7.24 -16.04
N GLY A 68 5.95 -5.96 -15.67
CA GLY A 68 6.10 -4.86 -16.62
C GLY A 68 4.81 -4.42 -17.30
N ARG A 69 3.66 -4.85 -16.79
CA ARG A 69 2.33 -4.52 -17.33
C ARG A 69 1.31 -4.49 -16.21
N LYS A 70 0.14 -3.91 -16.47
CA LYS A 70 -0.99 -3.91 -15.54
C LYS A 70 -1.52 -5.33 -15.37
N PHE A 71 -2.07 -5.62 -14.19
CA PHE A 71 -2.66 -6.94 -13.93
C PHE A 71 -4.07 -6.81 -13.37
N GLU A 72 -4.81 -7.92 -13.45
CA GLU A 72 -6.23 -7.97 -13.13
C GLU A 72 -6.51 -7.84 -11.64
N ASP A 73 -7.71 -7.38 -11.32
CA ASP A 73 -8.22 -7.30 -9.95
C ASP A 73 -8.49 -8.69 -9.38
N GLU A 74 -8.38 -8.80 -8.06
CA GLU A 74 -8.70 -10.01 -7.31
C GLU A 74 -9.67 -9.63 -6.19
N PHE A 75 -10.96 -9.50 -6.54
CA PHE A 75 -11.99 -9.13 -5.57
C PHE A 75 -12.50 -10.34 -4.82
N LYS A 76 -12.64 -10.19 -3.50
CA LYS A 76 -13.21 -11.20 -2.61
C LYS A 76 -14.26 -10.55 -1.73
N GLU A 77 -15.42 -11.18 -1.62
CA GLU A 77 -16.53 -10.65 -0.84
C GLU A 77 -16.19 -10.45 0.63
N GLU A 78 -15.36 -11.34 1.19
CA GLU A 78 -14.93 -11.30 2.58
C GLU A 78 -13.88 -10.22 2.86
N LEU A 79 -13.25 -9.67 1.84
CA LEU A 79 -12.23 -8.62 1.98
C LEU A 79 -12.88 -7.25 1.75
N LYS A 80 -12.95 -6.46 2.82
CA LYS A 80 -13.62 -5.17 2.83
C LYS A 80 -12.73 -4.09 3.44
N HIS A 81 -12.95 -2.85 3.00
CA HIS A 81 -12.29 -1.69 3.59
C HIS A 81 -13.07 -1.28 4.85
N ASN A 82 -13.01 -2.13 5.87
CA ASN A 82 -13.86 -2.02 7.07
C ASN A 82 -13.11 -1.59 8.33
N ALA A 83 -11.88 -1.10 8.18
CA ALA A 83 -11.05 -0.69 9.32
C ALA A 83 -9.93 0.24 8.87
N ARG A 84 -9.28 0.87 9.84
CA ARG A 84 -8.02 1.56 9.66
C ARG A 84 -6.92 0.53 9.36
N GLY A 85 -6.06 0.83 8.37
CA GLY A 85 -4.90 -0.01 8.07
C GLY A 85 -5.15 -1.12 7.06
N ILE A 86 -6.23 -1.07 6.29
CA ILE A 86 -6.43 -1.98 5.17
C ILE A 86 -5.54 -1.53 4.01
N VAL A 87 -4.88 -2.49 3.36
CA VAL A 87 -3.91 -2.24 2.29
C VAL A 87 -4.48 -2.71 0.97
N SER A 88 -4.60 -1.79 0.03
CA SER A 88 -5.20 -2.04 -1.30
C SER A 88 -4.31 -1.53 -2.42
N MET A 89 -4.42 -2.16 -3.60
CA MET A 89 -3.78 -1.65 -4.81
C MET A 89 -4.52 -0.40 -5.31
N ALA A 90 -3.77 0.63 -5.65
CA ALA A 90 -4.32 1.76 -6.39
C ALA A 90 -4.52 1.36 -7.86
N ASN A 91 -5.50 1.97 -8.52
CA ASN A 91 -5.76 1.69 -9.93
C ASN A 91 -6.38 2.91 -10.64
N ASN A 92 -6.53 2.81 -11.96
CA ASN A 92 -7.17 3.81 -12.81
C ASN A 92 -8.38 3.19 -13.54
N GLY A 93 -9.10 2.31 -12.87
CA GLY A 93 -10.24 1.57 -13.41
C GLY A 93 -10.00 0.06 -13.33
N PRO A 94 -10.93 -0.74 -13.86
CA PRO A 94 -10.81 -2.20 -13.77
C PRO A 94 -9.52 -2.75 -14.37
N ASN A 95 -8.90 -3.68 -13.66
CA ASN A 95 -7.74 -4.45 -14.14
C ASN A 95 -6.54 -3.58 -14.53
N THR A 96 -6.25 -2.54 -13.74
CA THR A 96 -5.14 -1.63 -14.00
C THR A 96 -4.15 -1.55 -12.84
N ASN A 97 -3.96 -2.64 -12.11
CA ASN A 97 -3.03 -2.71 -10.98
C ASN A 97 -1.58 -2.66 -11.47
N GLY A 98 -0.76 -1.91 -10.76
CA GLY A 98 0.68 -1.77 -11.07
C GLY A 98 1.51 -1.93 -9.81
N SER A 99 2.11 -0.85 -9.32
CA SER A 99 2.91 -0.86 -8.09
C SER A 99 2.34 -0.01 -6.98
N GLN A 100 1.54 1.00 -7.29
CA GLN A 100 1.01 1.90 -6.27
C GLN A 100 -0.03 1.22 -5.40
N PHE A 101 0.00 1.55 -4.12
CA PHE A 101 -0.94 1.00 -3.14
C PHE A 101 -1.23 2.06 -2.07
N PHE A 102 -2.27 1.82 -1.27
CA PHE A 102 -2.66 2.75 -0.22
C PHE A 102 -3.07 2.04 1.05
N PHE A 103 -3.01 2.79 2.15
CA PHE A 103 -3.52 2.39 3.46
C PHE A 103 -4.77 3.21 3.75
N THR A 104 -5.80 2.55 4.31
CA THR A 104 -6.99 3.28 4.76
C THR A 104 -6.75 3.89 6.14
N TYR A 105 -7.32 5.07 6.38
CA TYR A 105 -7.33 5.69 7.70
C TYR A 105 -8.58 5.34 8.53
N GLY A 106 -9.54 4.69 7.93
CA GLY A 106 -10.78 4.26 8.56
C GLY A 106 -11.60 3.42 7.61
N GLU A 107 -12.87 3.18 7.95
CA GLU A 107 -13.77 2.45 7.07
C GLU A 107 -14.05 3.24 5.80
N GLN A 108 -13.93 2.56 4.65
CA GLN A 108 -14.16 3.15 3.33
C GLN A 108 -14.99 2.18 2.48
N PRO A 109 -16.26 1.95 2.83
CA PRO A 109 -17.07 0.92 2.16
C PRO A 109 -17.30 1.19 0.67
N HIS A 110 -17.22 2.44 0.24
CA HIS A 110 -17.36 2.80 -1.16
C HIS A 110 -16.21 2.30 -2.05
N LEU A 111 -15.12 1.84 -1.45
CA LEU A 111 -13.97 1.28 -2.18
C LEU A 111 -14.10 -0.23 -2.39
N ASP A 112 -15.05 -0.89 -1.73
CA ASP A 112 -15.22 -2.33 -1.81
C ASP A 112 -15.57 -2.76 -3.24
N LEU A 113 -14.93 -3.83 -3.70
CA LEU A 113 -15.08 -4.39 -5.05
C LEU A 113 -14.70 -3.43 -6.18
N LYS A 114 -13.90 -2.40 -5.86
CA LYS A 114 -13.32 -1.47 -6.83
C LYS A 114 -11.79 -1.48 -6.77
N TYR A 115 -11.25 -1.85 -5.60
CA TYR A 115 -9.80 -1.90 -5.36
C TYR A 115 -9.45 -3.23 -4.73
N THR A 116 -8.39 -3.86 -5.22
CA THR A 116 -7.94 -5.17 -4.71
C THR A 116 -7.29 -5.00 -3.34
N ILE A 117 -7.93 -5.56 -2.31
CA ILE A 117 -7.40 -5.61 -0.95
C ILE A 117 -6.44 -6.78 -0.87
N PHE A 118 -5.17 -6.54 -0.55
CA PHE A 118 -4.18 -7.60 -0.49
C PHE A 118 -3.48 -7.74 0.86
N GLY A 119 -3.81 -6.91 1.82
CA GLY A 119 -3.18 -6.99 3.13
C GLY A 119 -3.83 -6.09 4.17
N ARG A 120 -3.28 -6.14 5.38
CA ARG A 120 -3.67 -5.26 6.47
C ARG A 120 -2.48 -4.97 7.38
N VAL A 121 -2.49 -3.80 8.00
CA VAL A 121 -1.49 -3.43 9.01
C VAL A 121 -1.76 -4.23 10.28
N ILE A 122 -0.72 -4.86 10.81
CA ILE A 122 -0.79 -5.62 12.07
C ILE A 122 0.08 -5.01 13.15
N ASP A 123 0.97 -4.07 12.82
CA ASP A 123 1.79 -3.33 13.77
C ASP A 123 2.26 -2.04 13.11
N GLY A 124 2.51 -0.99 13.92
CA GLY A 124 2.98 0.29 13.40
C GLY A 124 1.87 1.30 13.15
N PHE A 125 0.73 1.19 13.83
CA PHE A 125 -0.35 2.17 13.69
C PHE A 125 0.08 3.58 14.07
N GLU A 126 1.10 3.72 14.94
CA GLU A 126 1.68 5.01 15.30
C GLU A 126 2.26 5.73 14.09
N ALA A 127 2.87 4.97 13.16
CA ALA A 127 3.40 5.55 11.92
C ALA A 127 2.27 6.02 11.01
N LEU A 128 1.15 5.29 10.93
CA LEU A 128 -0.02 5.75 10.20
C LEU A 128 -0.60 7.02 10.83
N ASP A 129 -0.66 7.07 12.16
CA ASP A 129 -1.13 8.26 12.88
C ASP A 129 -0.27 9.48 12.57
N ASP A 130 1.04 9.31 12.54
CA ASP A 130 1.98 10.38 12.23
C ASP A 130 1.83 10.84 10.78
N LEU A 131 1.63 9.91 9.85
CA LEU A 131 1.36 10.27 8.45
C LEU A 131 0.07 11.08 8.34
N GLU A 132 -0.99 10.64 8.99
CA GLU A 132 -2.30 11.32 8.91
C GLU A 132 -2.25 12.74 9.44
N LYS A 133 -1.39 13.01 10.43
CA LYS A 133 -1.24 14.33 11.04
C LYS A 133 -0.38 15.29 10.21
N MET A 134 0.31 14.81 9.20
CA MET A 134 1.22 15.65 8.40
C MET A 134 0.45 16.73 7.63
N ALA A 135 1.03 17.93 7.57
CA ALA A 135 0.51 19.00 6.75
C ALA A 135 0.64 18.65 5.26
N VAL A 136 -0.39 18.92 4.48
CA VAL A 136 -0.42 18.63 3.06
C VAL A 136 -0.83 19.87 2.26
N ASN A 137 -0.49 19.87 0.97
CA ASN A 137 -1.00 20.85 0.03
C ASN A 137 -2.52 20.62 -0.13
N PRO A 138 -3.37 21.64 0.11
CA PRO A 138 -4.82 21.45 0.10
C PRO A 138 -5.40 21.12 -1.29
N LYS A 139 -4.64 21.30 -2.35
CA LYS A 139 -5.08 20.99 -3.73
C LYS A 139 -4.61 19.63 -4.20
N THR A 140 -3.38 19.25 -3.88
CA THR A 140 -2.77 18.00 -4.37
C THR A 140 -2.75 16.89 -3.34
N PHE A 141 -2.95 17.23 -2.06
CA PHE A 141 -2.82 16.32 -0.91
C PHE A 141 -1.42 15.72 -0.77
N ARG A 142 -0.44 16.34 -1.38
CA ARG A 142 0.96 15.96 -1.25
C ARG A 142 1.50 16.50 0.07
N PRO A 143 2.17 15.67 0.90
CA PRO A 143 2.77 16.15 2.14
C PRO A 143 3.77 17.29 1.89
N VAL A 144 3.70 18.32 2.72
CA VAL A 144 4.61 19.47 2.64
C VAL A 144 6.05 19.05 2.94
N THR A 145 6.21 18.17 3.93
CA THR A 145 7.50 17.54 4.24
C THR A 145 7.47 16.12 3.69
N GLU A 146 8.49 15.74 2.93
CA GLU A 146 8.55 14.41 2.34
C GLU A 146 8.62 13.32 3.39
N ALA A 147 7.83 12.25 3.22
CA ALA A 147 7.95 11.01 3.96
C ALA A 147 8.13 9.88 2.95
N LYS A 148 9.09 8.99 3.22
CA LYS A 148 9.50 7.95 2.27
C LYS A 148 9.51 6.58 2.92
N ILE A 149 9.35 5.55 2.07
CA ILE A 149 9.74 4.19 2.41
C ILE A 149 11.26 4.13 2.22
N THR A 150 12.01 3.79 3.27
CA THR A 150 13.47 3.71 3.19
C THR A 150 13.94 2.34 2.75
N SER A 151 13.29 1.28 3.26
CA SER A 151 13.59 -0.11 2.90
C SER A 151 12.43 -1.00 3.32
N VAL A 152 12.48 -2.27 2.93
CA VAL A 152 11.44 -3.27 3.28
C VAL A 152 12.12 -4.53 3.76
N THR A 153 11.61 -5.09 4.87
CA THR A 153 12.01 -6.42 5.36
C THR A 153 10.89 -7.40 5.08
N ILE A 154 11.19 -8.49 4.40
CA ILE A 154 10.23 -9.57 4.16
C ILE A 154 10.42 -10.61 5.26
N HIS A 155 9.30 -10.95 5.94
CA HIS A 155 9.32 -11.95 7.00
C HIS A 155 8.80 -13.28 6.46
N ALA A 156 9.63 -14.29 6.47
CA ALA A 156 9.17 -15.62 6.15
C ALA A 156 8.25 -16.13 7.27
N ASN A 157 7.17 -16.78 6.89
CA ASN A 157 6.29 -17.44 7.86
C ASN A 157 6.87 -18.83 8.17
N PRO A 158 7.42 -19.06 9.38
CA PRO A 158 8.03 -20.37 9.69
C PRO A 158 7.04 -21.53 9.70
N LEU A 159 5.73 -21.23 9.80
CA LEU A 159 4.71 -22.28 9.74
C LEU A 159 4.27 -22.56 8.30
N ALA A 160 4.56 -21.69 7.37
CA ALA A 160 4.22 -21.85 5.96
C ALA A 160 5.39 -22.34 5.12
N GLY A 161 6.56 -22.40 5.70
CA GLY A 161 7.69 -22.87 4.92
C GLY A 161 8.99 -22.43 5.43
#